data_e5ce742f661055565710ace089f5d585
#
_entry.id   e5ce742f661055565710ace089f5d585
#
_cell.length_a   1.000
_cell.length_b   1.000
_cell.length_c   1.000
_cell.angle_alpha   90.00
_cell.angle_beta   90.00
_cell.angle_gamma   90.00
#
_symmetry.space_group_name_H-M   'P 1'
#
loop_
_entity.id
_entity.type
_entity.pdbx_description
1 polymer ?
#
loop_
_entity_poly.entity_id
_entity_poly.type
_entity_poly.pdbx_seq_one_letter_code
_entity_poly.pdbx_strand_id
1 'polypeptide(L)'
;MKATPLLLCLACSALAAPPAKKQPEPAEPLPALEKNTIAIDGHPESVAADAEGNIYFTCIGSRLTPTEKDKDGYLGVIPHGSTEPKKITDVDTLDAPKGLLYQDGFLYCTDVDMVFKINAKTGAIEGYVDLSPSRMKFLNDLAFINGRLMVSSTDTNQIFYVDTNTSSYGELVTKQPIYKPNGLAWDPERKVIY
;
A
#
# COMPACT_ATOMS: atom_id res chain seq x y z
N MET A 1 33.42 56.80 -56.94
CA MET A 1 33.39 56.08 -55.66
C MET A 1 32.43 54.93 -55.81
N LYS A 2 32.92 53.71 -55.87
CA LYS A 2 32.10 52.50 -56.06
C LYS A 2 31.92 51.84 -54.70
N ALA A 3 30.66 51.70 -54.20
CA ALA A 3 30.32 51.04 -52.99
C ALA A 3 30.21 49.52 -53.21
N THR A 4 30.95 48.75 -52.46
CA THR A 4 30.93 47.28 -52.50
C THR A 4 29.88 46.79 -51.45
N PRO A 5 28.94 45.90 -51.81
CA PRO A 5 28.01 45.35 -50.84
C PRO A 5 28.65 44.27 -49.99
N LEU A 6 28.48 44.38 -48.70
CA LEU A 6 28.91 43.40 -47.69
C LEU A 6 27.86 42.23 -47.65
N LEU A 7 28.32 41.06 -48.07
CA LEU A 7 27.48 39.85 -48.02
C LEU A 7 27.56 39.23 -46.61
N LEU A 8 26.47 39.34 -45.84
CA LEU A 8 26.34 38.74 -44.48
C LEU A 8 25.93 37.27 -44.65
N CYS A 9 26.85 36.36 -44.41
CA CYS A 9 26.59 34.93 -44.42
C CYS A 9 26.02 34.50 -43.05
N LEU A 10 24.69 34.27 -42.95
CA LEU A 10 24.07 33.65 -41.77
C LEU A 10 24.40 32.15 -41.78
N ALA A 11 25.29 31.73 -40.90
CA ALA A 11 25.50 30.31 -40.61
C ALA A 11 24.31 29.77 -39.77
N CYS A 12 23.43 29.04 -40.40
CA CYS A 12 22.36 28.34 -39.73
C CYS A 12 22.91 27.09 -39.04
N SER A 13 23.17 27.16 -37.72
CA SER A 13 23.58 26.00 -36.91
C SER A 13 22.35 25.09 -36.74
N ALA A 14 22.32 23.98 -37.46
CA ALA A 14 21.32 22.95 -37.23
C ALA A 14 21.59 22.31 -35.88
N LEU A 15 20.71 22.60 -34.91
CA LEU A 15 20.66 21.84 -33.65
C LEU A 15 20.26 20.40 -33.99
N ALA A 16 21.16 19.45 -33.72
CA ALA A 16 20.86 18.04 -33.83
C ALA A 16 19.71 17.68 -32.86
N ALA A 17 18.68 17.04 -33.37
CA ALA A 17 17.59 16.52 -32.54
C ALA A 17 18.14 15.55 -31.48
N PRO A 18 17.64 15.59 -30.24
CA PRO A 18 18.05 14.63 -29.24
C PRO A 18 17.77 13.20 -29.69
N PRO A 19 18.64 12.22 -29.33
CA PRO A 19 18.44 10.84 -29.74
C PRO A 19 17.08 10.33 -29.22
N ALA A 20 16.34 9.69 -30.11
CA ALA A 20 15.07 9.07 -29.76
C ALA A 20 15.27 8.10 -28.60
N LYS A 21 14.51 8.26 -27.52
CA LYS A 21 14.49 7.30 -26.41
C LYS A 21 14.10 5.95 -26.98
N LYS A 22 14.96 4.93 -26.83
CA LYS A 22 14.63 3.55 -27.16
C LYS A 22 13.32 3.22 -26.43
N GLN A 23 12.29 2.81 -27.18
CA GLN A 23 11.10 2.22 -26.56
C GLN A 23 11.55 0.97 -25.78
N PRO A 24 11.03 0.76 -24.56
CA PRO A 24 11.31 -0.48 -23.83
C PRO A 24 10.88 -1.66 -24.71
N GLU A 25 11.69 -2.70 -24.76
CA GLU A 25 11.30 -3.95 -25.43
C GLU A 25 9.98 -4.43 -24.85
N PRO A 26 9.09 -5.03 -25.67
CA PRO A 26 7.87 -5.63 -25.15
C PRO A 26 8.24 -6.63 -24.06
N ALA A 27 7.61 -6.51 -22.89
CA ALA A 27 7.81 -7.46 -21.81
C ALA A 27 7.50 -8.88 -22.32
N GLU A 28 8.33 -9.86 -21.96
CA GLU A 28 8.03 -11.26 -22.27
C GLU A 28 6.63 -11.60 -21.75
N PRO A 29 5.85 -12.40 -22.48
CA PRO A 29 4.54 -12.83 -22.02
C PRO A 29 4.70 -13.59 -20.70
N LEU A 30 3.92 -13.18 -19.70
CA LEU A 30 3.89 -13.88 -18.42
C LEU A 30 3.55 -15.36 -18.65
N PRO A 31 4.19 -16.30 -17.94
CA PRO A 31 3.83 -17.70 -17.99
C PRO A 31 2.35 -17.87 -17.66
N ALA A 32 1.70 -18.86 -18.26
CA ALA A 32 0.31 -19.17 -17.95
C ALA A 32 0.18 -19.44 -16.45
N LEU A 33 -0.58 -18.57 -15.75
CA LEU A 33 -0.83 -18.73 -14.31
C LEU A 33 -1.77 -19.92 -14.11
N GLU A 34 -1.33 -20.91 -13.37
CA GLU A 34 -2.25 -21.93 -12.87
C GLU A 34 -3.23 -21.26 -11.90
N LYS A 35 -4.52 -21.44 -12.16
CA LYS A 35 -5.57 -20.90 -11.30
C LYS A 35 -5.73 -21.79 -10.08
N ASN A 36 -5.07 -21.42 -8.99
CA ASN A 36 -5.27 -22.02 -7.69
C ASN A 36 -6.26 -21.20 -6.87
N THR A 37 -7.28 -21.84 -6.30
CA THR A 37 -8.24 -21.19 -5.41
C THR A 37 -8.11 -21.82 -4.02
N ILE A 38 -7.87 -20.97 -3.02
CA ILE A 38 -7.82 -21.36 -1.61
C ILE A 38 -9.04 -20.76 -0.93
N ALA A 39 -9.84 -21.61 -0.27
CA ALA A 39 -11.01 -21.13 0.47
C ALA A 39 -10.57 -20.50 1.79
N ILE A 40 -11.10 -19.31 2.08
CA ILE A 40 -10.92 -18.58 3.33
C ILE A 40 -12.29 -18.48 4.01
N ASP A 41 -12.34 -18.75 5.31
CA ASP A 41 -13.55 -18.58 6.10
C ASP A 41 -13.79 -17.09 6.39
N GLY A 42 -14.88 -16.54 5.87
CA GLY A 42 -15.25 -15.13 5.99
C GLY A 42 -14.94 -14.29 4.74
N HIS A 43 -14.61 -13.02 4.94
CA HIS A 43 -14.43 -12.01 3.89
C HIS A 43 -12.98 -11.50 3.85
N PRO A 44 -12.07 -12.20 3.13
CA PRO A 44 -10.68 -11.72 2.97
C PRO A 44 -10.65 -10.41 2.17
N GLU A 45 -9.75 -9.50 2.55
CA GLU A 45 -9.67 -8.17 1.95
C GLU A 45 -8.29 -7.88 1.35
N SER A 46 -7.20 -8.10 2.10
CA SER A 46 -5.85 -7.79 1.64
C SER A 46 -4.90 -8.96 1.83
N VAL A 47 -3.82 -8.97 1.05
CA VAL A 47 -2.75 -9.99 1.11
C VAL A 47 -1.38 -9.35 1.12
N ALA A 48 -0.45 -9.99 1.84
CA ALA A 48 0.98 -9.69 1.81
C ALA A 48 1.77 -11.00 1.78
N ALA A 49 3.02 -10.96 1.32
CA ALA A 49 3.90 -12.13 1.32
C ALA A 49 5.25 -11.79 1.95
N ASP A 50 5.87 -12.78 2.58
CA ASP A 50 7.26 -12.70 3.02
C ASP A 50 8.23 -13.28 1.96
N ALA A 51 9.53 -13.18 2.23
CA ALA A 51 10.56 -13.69 1.33
C ALA A 51 10.59 -15.23 1.27
N GLU A 52 10.06 -15.93 2.26
CA GLU A 52 9.94 -17.36 2.34
C GLU A 52 8.76 -17.90 1.52
N GLY A 53 7.88 -17.00 1.03
CA GLY A 53 6.70 -17.34 0.23
C GLY A 53 5.46 -17.67 1.05
N ASN A 54 5.43 -17.37 2.35
CA ASN A 54 4.21 -17.40 3.12
C ASN A 54 3.30 -16.25 2.68
N ILE A 55 2.00 -16.53 2.56
CA ILE A 55 1.00 -15.53 2.19
C ILE A 55 0.17 -15.21 3.43
N TYR A 56 0.21 -13.96 3.84
CA TYR A 56 -0.61 -13.44 4.93
C TYR A 56 -1.85 -12.75 4.35
N PHE A 57 -2.95 -12.78 5.08
CA PHE A 57 -4.18 -12.12 4.65
C PHE A 57 -4.96 -11.55 5.84
N THR A 58 -5.72 -10.50 5.57
CA THR A 58 -6.74 -9.97 6.47
C THR A 58 -8.09 -10.58 6.13
N CYS A 59 -8.93 -10.75 7.15
CA CYS A 59 -10.33 -11.14 6.99
C CYS A 59 -11.20 -10.22 7.84
N ILE A 60 -12.15 -9.53 7.20
CA ILE A 60 -13.09 -8.60 7.86
C ILE A 60 -13.93 -9.31 8.92
N GLY A 61 -14.24 -10.59 8.72
CA GLY A 61 -15.03 -11.38 9.63
C GLY A 61 -16.05 -12.25 8.90
N SER A 62 -17.00 -12.76 9.64
CA SER A 62 -18.08 -13.65 9.12
C SER A 62 -19.11 -12.89 8.26
N ARG A 63 -19.20 -11.56 8.45
CA ARG A 63 -20.05 -10.65 7.69
C ARG A 63 -19.21 -9.57 7.02
N LEU A 64 -19.65 -9.08 5.85
CA LEU A 64 -19.00 -7.96 5.17
C LEU A 64 -19.44 -6.62 5.78
N THR A 65 -18.95 -6.33 6.97
CA THR A 65 -19.26 -5.12 7.74
C THR A 65 -17.99 -4.33 8.08
N PRO A 66 -17.37 -3.62 7.09
CA PRO A 66 -16.00 -3.10 7.20
C PRO A 66 -15.81 -1.97 8.24
N THR A 67 -16.88 -1.52 8.88
CA THR A 67 -16.87 -0.45 9.90
C THR A 67 -17.43 -0.90 11.25
N GLU A 68 -17.88 -2.13 11.37
CA GLU A 68 -18.35 -2.66 12.65
C GLU A 68 -17.19 -3.04 13.56
N LYS A 69 -17.41 -2.90 14.87
CA LYS A 69 -16.48 -3.27 15.93
C LYS A 69 -17.07 -4.45 16.70
N ASP A 70 -17.07 -5.62 16.06
CA ASP A 70 -17.70 -6.83 16.57
C ASP A 70 -16.70 -7.94 16.94
N LYS A 71 -15.40 -7.66 16.76
CA LYS A 71 -14.29 -8.53 17.17
C LYS A 71 -14.24 -9.88 16.45
N ASP A 72 -14.84 -10.00 15.28
CA ASP A 72 -14.82 -11.26 14.52
C ASP A 72 -13.78 -11.26 13.36
N GLY A 73 -13.07 -10.13 13.15
CA GLY A 73 -11.98 -10.02 12.20
C GLY A 73 -10.70 -10.75 12.63
N TYR A 74 -9.88 -11.15 11.67
CA TYR A 74 -8.62 -11.84 11.98
C TYR A 74 -7.55 -11.66 10.89
N LEU A 75 -6.31 -11.96 11.27
CA LEU A 75 -5.22 -12.22 10.33
C LEU A 75 -4.99 -13.72 10.19
N GLY A 76 -4.73 -14.16 8.97
CA GLY A 76 -4.35 -15.53 8.68
C GLY A 76 -3.07 -15.62 7.88
N VAL A 77 -2.55 -16.84 7.78
CA VAL A 77 -1.39 -17.20 6.97
C VAL A 77 -1.67 -18.47 6.18
N ILE A 78 -1.23 -18.50 4.95
CA ILE A 78 -1.09 -19.70 4.13
C ILE A 78 0.41 -19.97 4.03
N PRO A 79 0.94 -21.00 4.73
CA PRO A 79 2.36 -21.32 4.67
C PRO A 79 2.80 -21.69 3.25
N HIS A 80 4.03 -21.36 2.91
CA HIS A 80 4.62 -21.73 1.62
C HIS A 80 4.43 -23.22 1.30
N GLY A 81 3.94 -23.52 0.10
CA GLY A 81 3.64 -24.90 -0.33
C GLY A 81 2.39 -25.53 0.29
N SER A 82 1.64 -24.79 1.11
CA SER A 82 0.36 -25.25 1.69
C SER A 82 -0.82 -24.64 0.94
N THR A 83 -1.96 -25.34 1.00
CA THR A 83 -3.27 -24.82 0.58
C THR A 83 -4.22 -24.62 1.78
N GLU A 84 -3.70 -24.80 3.00
CA GLU A 84 -4.49 -24.73 4.22
C GLU A 84 -4.21 -23.42 4.97
N PRO A 85 -5.16 -22.48 5.01
CA PRO A 85 -5.02 -21.25 5.76
C PRO A 85 -5.11 -21.51 7.28
N LYS A 86 -4.36 -20.71 8.05
CA LYS A 86 -4.36 -20.74 9.52
C LYS A 86 -4.57 -19.34 10.06
N LYS A 87 -5.40 -19.18 11.09
CA LYS A 87 -5.49 -17.94 11.84
C LYS A 87 -4.23 -17.75 12.68
N ILE A 88 -3.69 -16.53 12.73
CA ILE A 88 -2.50 -16.18 13.51
C ILE A 88 -2.75 -15.16 14.61
N THR A 89 -3.85 -14.41 14.57
CA THR A 89 -4.29 -13.55 15.67
C THR A 89 -5.24 -14.30 16.58
N ASP A 90 -5.21 -13.96 17.87
CA ASP A 90 -6.18 -14.46 18.84
C ASP A 90 -7.61 -14.00 18.47
N VAL A 91 -8.58 -14.74 18.95
CA VAL A 91 -10.00 -14.35 18.84
C VAL A 91 -10.25 -13.04 19.58
N ASP A 92 -11.25 -12.28 19.16
CA ASP A 92 -11.67 -11.01 19.75
C ASP A 92 -10.58 -9.91 19.73
N THR A 93 -9.57 -10.03 18.85
CA THR A 93 -8.47 -9.06 18.76
C THR A 93 -8.77 -7.93 17.78
N LEU A 94 -9.22 -8.27 16.58
CA LEU A 94 -9.46 -7.35 15.47
C LEU A 94 -10.95 -7.25 15.17
N ASP A 95 -11.35 -6.04 14.76
CA ASP A 95 -12.75 -5.77 14.38
C ASP A 95 -13.00 -6.12 12.90
N ALA A 96 -12.49 -5.30 11.98
CA ALA A 96 -12.63 -5.47 10.54
C ALA A 96 -11.32 -5.08 9.82
N PRO A 97 -10.25 -5.89 9.96
CA PRO A 97 -8.95 -5.57 9.39
C PRO A 97 -9.03 -5.56 7.85
N LYS A 98 -8.36 -4.55 7.24
CA LYS A 98 -8.36 -4.31 5.81
C LYS A 98 -6.95 -4.35 5.24
N GLY A 99 -6.33 -3.22 4.95
CA GLY A 99 -5.01 -3.16 4.35
C GLY A 99 -3.95 -3.94 5.14
N LEU A 100 -3.04 -4.61 4.45
CA LEU A 100 -2.01 -5.46 5.03
C LEU A 100 -0.66 -5.22 4.35
N LEU A 101 0.38 -5.07 5.16
CA LEU A 101 1.76 -4.97 4.70
C LEU A 101 2.67 -5.86 5.55
N TYR A 102 3.56 -6.61 4.91
CA TYR A 102 4.63 -7.32 5.59
C TYR A 102 5.94 -6.55 5.47
N GLN A 103 6.64 -6.35 6.59
CA GLN A 103 8.01 -5.83 6.58
C GLN A 103 8.80 -6.32 7.79
N ASP A 104 9.99 -6.85 7.54
CA ASP A 104 11.00 -7.18 8.57
C ASP A 104 10.45 -8.07 9.71
N GLY A 105 9.63 -9.06 9.38
CA GLY A 105 9.03 -9.99 10.34
C GLY A 105 7.76 -9.48 11.01
N PHE A 106 7.27 -8.30 10.62
CA PHE A 106 6.04 -7.73 11.15
C PHE A 106 4.97 -7.56 10.07
N LEU A 107 3.74 -7.74 10.49
CA LEU A 107 2.55 -7.38 9.73
C LEU A 107 2.03 -6.05 10.26
N TYR A 108 1.79 -5.12 9.36
CA TYR A 108 1.08 -3.89 9.66
C TYR A 108 -0.29 -3.99 9.05
N CYS A 109 -1.33 -3.77 9.83
CA CYS A 109 -2.68 -3.79 9.28
C CYS A 109 -3.52 -2.62 9.79
N THR A 110 -4.40 -2.14 8.90
CA THR A 110 -5.47 -1.23 9.27
C THR A 110 -6.65 -2.03 9.79
N ASP A 111 -7.30 -1.49 10.82
CA ASP A 111 -8.60 -1.94 11.27
C ASP A 111 -9.61 -0.78 11.11
N VAL A 112 -10.73 -0.77 11.79
CA VAL A 112 -11.78 0.26 11.64
C VAL A 112 -11.19 1.67 11.84
N ASP A 113 -10.53 1.90 12.97
CA ASP A 113 -9.90 3.16 13.36
C ASP A 113 -8.56 2.97 14.07
N MET A 114 -7.98 1.78 13.94
CA MET A 114 -6.70 1.39 14.52
C MET A 114 -5.72 0.95 13.45
N VAL A 115 -4.43 1.14 13.71
CA VAL A 115 -3.35 0.52 12.95
C VAL A 115 -2.54 -0.34 13.90
N PHE A 116 -2.33 -1.59 13.55
CA PHE A 116 -1.59 -2.56 14.37
C PHE A 116 -0.25 -2.92 13.74
N LYS A 117 0.75 -3.15 14.60
CA LYS A 117 1.99 -3.85 14.29
C LYS A 117 1.96 -5.19 15.00
N ILE A 118 2.00 -6.26 14.23
CA ILE A 118 1.79 -7.64 14.69
C ILE A 118 3.01 -8.47 14.29
N ASN A 119 3.51 -9.26 15.19
CA ASN A 119 4.59 -10.21 14.90
C ASN A 119 4.05 -11.30 13.97
N ALA A 120 4.62 -11.40 12.76
CA ALA A 120 4.13 -12.32 11.72
C ALA A 120 4.23 -13.81 12.11
N LYS A 121 5.17 -14.17 13.01
CA LYS A 121 5.40 -15.54 13.45
C LYS A 121 4.48 -15.95 14.61
N THR A 122 4.20 -15.03 15.52
CA THR A 122 3.49 -15.33 16.78
C THR A 122 2.06 -14.82 16.82
N GLY A 123 1.68 -13.88 15.95
CA GLY A 123 0.40 -13.17 16.00
C GLY A 123 0.31 -12.11 17.12
N ALA A 124 1.35 -11.94 17.93
CA ALA A 124 1.33 -11.00 19.03
C ALA A 124 1.33 -9.54 18.54
N ILE A 125 0.48 -8.71 19.13
CA ILE A 125 0.49 -7.25 18.92
C ILE A 125 1.71 -6.67 19.63
N GLU A 126 2.59 -6.01 18.87
CA GLU A 126 3.79 -5.36 19.39
C GLU A 126 3.70 -3.82 19.40
N GLY A 127 2.69 -3.28 18.75
CA GLY A 127 2.41 -1.86 18.74
C GLY A 127 1.10 -1.54 18.05
N TYR A 128 0.56 -0.37 18.33
CA TYR A 128 -0.64 0.10 17.67
C TYR A 128 -0.73 1.64 17.68
N VAL A 129 -1.57 2.17 16.81
CA VAL A 129 -1.97 3.59 16.79
C VAL A 129 -3.48 3.66 16.79
N ASP A 130 -4.03 4.36 17.76
CA ASP A 130 -5.46 4.65 17.87
C ASP A 130 -5.76 5.99 17.18
N LEU A 131 -6.50 5.96 16.07
CA LEU A 131 -6.94 7.12 15.31
C LEU A 131 -8.41 7.48 15.59
N SER A 132 -9.08 6.77 16.49
CA SER A 132 -10.47 7.04 16.88
C SER A 132 -10.71 8.47 17.40
N PRO A 133 -9.76 9.15 18.11
CA PRO A 133 -9.93 10.54 18.49
C PRO A 133 -10.12 11.49 17.31
N SER A 134 -9.62 11.15 16.12
CA SER A 134 -9.83 11.89 14.87
C SER A 134 -11.11 11.50 14.13
N ARG A 135 -11.99 10.73 14.77
CA ARG A 135 -13.31 10.29 14.26
C ARG A 135 -13.26 9.45 12.98
N MET A 136 -12.16 8.79 12.72
CA MET A 136 -12.04 7.86 11.61
C MET A 136 -12.82 6.59 11.90
N LYS A 137 -13.40 6.02 10.86
CA LYS A 137 -14.19 4.77 10.95
C LYS A 137 -13.92 3.83 9.78
N PHE A 138 -13.05 4.23 8.87
CA PHE A 138 -12.76 3.44 7.69
C PHE A 138 -11.31 3.66 7.23
N LEU A 139 -10.36 3.31 8.09
CA LEU A 139 -8.99 3.14 7.64
C LEU A 139 -8.98 1.99 6.62
N ASN A 140 -8.31 2.18 5.50
CA ASN A 140 -8.38 1.25 4.40
C ASN A 140 -7.02 0.58 4.15
N ASP A 141 -6.11 1.21 3.45
CA ASP A 141 -4.85 0.62 3.05
C ASP A 141 -3.65 1.35 3.66
N LEU A 142 -2.47 0.73 3.54
CA LEU A 142 -1.23 1.27 4.08
C LEU A 142 -0.03 0.94 3.21
N ALA A 143 0.95 1.84 3.21
CA ALA A 143 2.21 1.67 2.49
C ALA A 143 3.37 2.32 3.24
N PHE A 144 4.59 1.74 3.15
CA PHE A 144 5.79 2.45 3.57
C PHE A 144 6.25 3.42 2.49
N ILE A 145 6.36 4.68 2.86
CA ILE A 145 6.78 5.77 1.98
C ILE A 145 7.89 6.54 2.66
N ASN A 146 9.09 6.47 2.11
CA ASN A 146 10.29 7.11 2.68
C ASN A 146 10.50 6.76 4.17
N GLY A 147 10.31 5.50 4.54
CA GLY A 147 10.50 5.00 5.90
C GLY A 147 9.39 5.36 6.89
N ARG A 148 8.28 5.95 6.41
CA ARG A 148 7.09 6.23 7.21
C ARG A 148 5.92 5.38 6.74
N LEU A 149 5.17 4.85 7.69
CA LEU A 149 3.93 4.15 7.39
C LEU A 149 2.83 5.17 7.10
N MET A 150 2.28 5.12 5.89
CA MET A 150 1.15 5.93 5.45
C MET A 150 -0.11 5.09 5.45
N VAL A 151 -1.23 5.71 5.80
CA VAL A 151 -2.55 5.05 5.93
C VAL A 151 -3.61 5.90 5.27
N SER A 152 -4.43 5.30 4.41
CA SER A 152 -5.59 5.96 3.83
C SER A 152 -6.81 5.85 4.74
N SER A 153 -7.58 6.94 4.82
CA SER A 153 -8.87 7.00 5.50
C SER A 153 -9.95 7.38 4.49
N THR A 154 -10.74 6.39 4.10
CA THR A 154 -11.74 6.54 3.01
C THR A 154 -12.88 7.47 3.39
N ASP A 155 -13.35 7.42 4.63
CA ASP A 155 -14.48 8.20 5.13
C ASP A 155 -14.16 9.68 5.39
N THR A 156 -12.88 9.98 5.73
CA THR A 156 -12.44 11.35 6.00
C THR A 156 -11.73 12.02 4.81
N ASN A 157 -11.49 11.30 3.71
CA ASN A 157 -10.78 11.80 2.54
C ASN A 157 -9.34 12.26 2.85
N GLN A 158 -8.64 11.53 3.71
CA GLN A 158 -7.32 11.89 4.22
C GLN A 158 -6.33 10.74 4.09
N ILE A 159 -5.05 11.08 4.13
CA ILE A 159 -3.94 10.15 4.33
C ILE A 159 -3.21 10.59 5.60
N PHE A 160 -2.84 9.63 6.42
CA PHE A 160 -2.10 9.85 7.67
C PHE A 160 -0.74 9.17 7.59
N TYR A 161 0.25 9.75 8.27
CA TYR A 161 1.45 9.00 8.65
C TYR A 161 1.27 8.53 10.09
N VAL A 162 1.72 7.32 10.37
CA VAL A 162 1.61 6.70 11.69
C VAL A 162 2.95 6.12 12.12
N ASP A 163 3.18 6.09 13.42
CA ASP A 163 4.32 5.44 14.05
C ASP A 163 3.82 4.51 15.17
N THR A 164 3.83 3.22 14.90
CA THR A 164 3.36 2.18 15.82
C THR A 164 4.28 1.96 17.02
N ASN A 165 5.51 2.46 17.01
CA ASN A 165 6.42 2.35 18.14
C ASN A 165 6.18 3.45 19.19
N THR A 166 5.76 4.63 18.73
CA THR A 166 5.46 5.78 19.58
C THR A 166 3.97 6.04 19.77
N SER A 167 3.12 5.24 19.13
CA SER A 167 1.67 5.39 19.09
C SER A 167 1.23 6.79 18.65
N SER A 168 1.95 7.38 17.69
CA SER A 168 1.71 8.72 17.19
C SER A 168 1.26 8.73 15.73
N TYR A 169 0.53 9.75 15.33
CA TYR A 169 0.10 9.96 13.97
C TYR A 169 -0.04 11.45 13.63
N GLY A 170 -0.11 11.75 12.33
CA GLY A 170 -0.40 13.09 11.82
C GLY A 170 -0.91 13.02 10.40
N GLU A 171 -1.63 14.06 9.98
CA GLU A 171 -2.20 14.16 8.65
C GLU A 171 -1.15 14.51 7.60
N LEU A 172 -1.21 13.87 6.44
CA LEU A 172 -0.45 14.26 5.25
C LEU A 172 -1.18 15.40 4.54
N VAL A 173 -0.63 16.60 4.62
CA VAL A 173 -1.17 17.74 3.88
C VAL A 173 -0.86 17.59 2.39
N THR A 174 -1.89 17.47 1.57
CA THR A 174 -1.79 17.34 0.11
C THR A 174 -2.09 18.66 -0.61
N LYS A 175 -1.45 18.85 -1.78
CA LYS A 175 -1.69 20.04 -2.62
C LYS A 175 -3.06 20.03 -3.31
N GLN A 176 -3.59 18.84 -3.52
CA GLN A 176 -4.89 18.62 -4.16
C GLN A 176 -5.80 17.85 -3.21
N PRO A 177 -7.11 18.11 -3.24
CA PRO A 177 -8.06 17.32 -2.47
C PRO A 177 -7.97 15.85 -2.87
N ILE A 178 -8.01 14.96 -1.86
CA ILE A 178 -8.14 13.52 -2.05
C ILE A 178 -9.62 13.17 -1.85
N TYR A 179 -10.11 12.22 -2.62
CA TYR A 179 -11.50 11.77 -2.50
C TYR A 179 -11.56 10.25 -2.37
N LYS A 180 -12.07 9.78 -1.24
CA LYS A 180 -12.24 8.37 -0.88
C LYS A 180 -11.01 7.52 -1.19
N PRO A 181 -9.82 7.88 -0.64
CA PRO A 181 -8.61 7.09 -0.87
C PRO A 181 -8.84 5.66 -0.37
N ASN A 182 -8.39 4.68 -1.18
CA ASN A 182 -8.46 3.27 -0.88
C ASN A 182 -7.04 2.71 -0.88
N GLY A 183 -6.62 2.03 -1.95
CA GLY A 183 -5.27 1.50 -2.09
C GLY A 183 -4.18 2.58 -2.08
N LEU A 184 -3.01 2.26 -1.54
CA LEU A 184 -1.83 3.11 -1.56
C LEU A 184 -0.66 2.39 -2.23
N ALA A 185 -0.02 3.05 -3.18
CA ALA A 185 1.22 2.59 -3.79
C ALA A 185 2.25 3.72 -3.89
N TRP A 186 3.51 3.41 -3.60
CA TRP A 186 4.61 4.36 -3.67
C TRP A 186 5.49 4.10 -4.88
N ASP A 187 5.69 5.11 -5.70
CA ASP A 187 6.69 5.12 -6.77
C ASP A 187 7.91 5.93 -6.32
N PRO A 188 9.01 5.28 -5.93
CA PRO A 188 10.20 5.98 -5.43
C PRO A 188 10.94 6.75 -6.53
N GLU A 189 10.80 6.37 -7.81
CA GLU A 189 11.46 7.05 -8.92
C GLU A 189 10.77 8.37 -9.23
N ARG A 190 9.45 8.36 -9.30
CA ARG A 190 8.64 9.57 -9.55
C ARG A 190 8.33 10.37 -8.29
N LYS A 191 8.55 9.79 -7.10
CA LYS A 191 8.21 10.35 -5.78
C LYS A 191 6.72 10.70 -5.70
N VAL A 192 5.86 9.79 -6.15
CA VAL A 192 4.40 9.95 -6.20
C VAL A 192 3.74 8.81 -5.44
N ILE A 193 2.67 9.15 -4.73
CA ILE A 193 1.72 8.21 -4.13
C ILE A 193 0.55 8.06 -5.09
N TYR A 194 0.19 6.82 -5.40
CA TYR A 194 -0.98 6.45 -6.18
C TYR A 194 -2.04 5.86 -5.27
#